data_c6441dc8ef31108e23b162b40fa930a1
#
_entry.id   c6441dc8ef31108e23b162b40fa930a1
#
_cell.length_a   1.000
_cell.length_b   1.000
_cell.length_c   1.000
_cell.angle_alpha   90.00
_cell.angle_beta   90.00
_cell.angle_gamma   90.00
#
_symmetry.space_group_name_H-M   'P 1'
#
loop_
_entity.id
_entity.type
_entity.pdbx_description
1 polymer ?
#
loop_
_entity_poly.entity_id
_entity_poly.type
_entity_poly.pdbx_seq_one_letter_code
_entity_poly.pdbx_strand_id
1 'polypeptide(L)'
;MIYVTGDTHGNFRRFQMEYFPEQAKMTKDNVVIIAGDFGGVWFGDSRDNEALDWLESLPFTVTFVDGNHENFDALVAYPTEEWHGGKIQRIRPHVLHLMRGQIYELEGYRFFTLGGAMSHDTNHRINHISWWRQELPSDEEYSEALQNLERCNWQVDYIITHCAPTSIIRRESRHNEADRLTDFLQKIRDKTDYRYWLFGHYHDNRMIDAKHILLWEQIVQVL
;
A
#
# COMPACT_ATOMS: atom_id res chain seq x y z
N MET A 1 12.57 11.82 5.84
CA MET A 1 11.83 12.09 4.57
C MET A 1 10.98 10.88 4.23
N ILE A 2 9.72 11.12 3.82
CA ILE A 2 8.80 10.06 3.42
C ILE A 2 8.24 10.37 2.05
N TYR A 3 8.27 9.37 1.17
CA TYR A 3 7.74 9.42 -0.18
C TYR A 3 6.68 8.36 -0.38
N VAL A 4 5.73 8.60 -1.30
CA VAL A 4 4.69 7.64 -1.68
C VAL A 4 4.63 7.53 -3.20
N THR A 5 4.44 6.33 -3.72
CA THR A 5 4.22 6.05 -5.15
C THR A 5 3.10 5.02 -5.30
N GLY A 6 2.53 4.90 -6.49
CA GLY A 6 1.52 3.88 -6.79
C GLY A 6 2.12 2.55 -7.23
N ASP A 7 1.30 1.77 -7.88
CA ASP A 7 1.49 0.40 -8.35
C ASP A 7 2.82 0.19 -9.06
N THR A 8 3.58 -0.82 -8.65
CA THR A 8 4.85 -1.17 -9.28
C THR A 8 4.78 -2.41 -10.15
N HIS A 9 3.91 -3.36 -9.86
CA HIS A 9 3.77 -4.63 -10.59
C HIS A 9 5.12 -5.31 -10.89
N GLY A 10 6.07 -5.24 -9.94
CA GLY A 10 7.43 -5.76 -10.12
C GLY A 10 8.34 -4.92 -11.03
N ASN A 11 7.86 -3.79 -11.54
CA ASN A 11 8.67 -2.84 -12.30
C ASN A 11 9.14 -1.70 -11.38
N PHE A 12 10.36 -1.84 -10.89
CA PHE A 12 10.95 -0.88 -9.94
C PHE A 12 11.85 0.18 -10.61
N ARG A 13 11.79 0.32 -11.93
CA ARG A 13 12.63 1.26 -12.69
C ARG A 13 12.55 2.68 -12.17
N ARG A 14 11.40 3.10 -11.65
CA ARG A 14 11.19 4.44 -11.07
C ARG A 14 12.14 4.75 -9.91
N PHE A 15 12.72 3.74 -9.25
CA PHE A 15 13.68 3.90 -8.16
C PHE A 15 15.15 3.96 -8.64
N GLN A 16 15.42 3.90 -9.94
CA GLN A 16 16.75 4.15 -10.44
C GLN A 16 17.11 5.64 -10.25
N MET A 17 18.41 5.91 -10.05
CA MET A 17 18.92 7.26 -9.79
C MET A 17 18.52 8.28 -10.88
N GLU A 18 18.35 7.82 -12.13
CA GLU A 18 17.93 8.64 -13.26
C GLU A 18 16.50 9.21 -13.08
N TYR A 19 15.60 8.43 -12.46
CA TYR A 19 14.19 8.78 -12.30
C TYR A 19 13.84 9.30 -10.90
N PHE A 20 14.68 8.99 -9.93
CA PHE A 20 14.53 9.43 -8.54
C PHE A 20 15.86 9.91 -7.95
N PRO A 21 16.37 11.05 -8.43
CA PRO A 21 17.67 11.59 -8.01
C PRO A 21 17.69 12.06 -6.55
N GLU A 22 16.53 12.37 -5.94
CA GLU A 22 16.39 12.74 -4.53
C GLU A 22 16.98 11.69 -3.59
N GLN A 23 16.97 10.42 -3.99
CA GLN A 23 17.54 9.32 -3.21
C GLN A 23 19.04 9.47 -2.90
N ALA A 24 19.77 10.29 -3.64
CA ALA A 24 21.19 10.56 -3.36
C ALA A 24 21.45 11.12 -1.95
N LYS A 25 20.42 11.69 -1.31
CA LYS A 25 20.49 12.26 0.04
C LYS A 25 19.77 11.40 1.08
N MET A 26 19.22 10.26 0.68
CA MET A 26 18.45 9.39 1.55
C MET A 26 19.36 8.38 2.28
N THR A 27 18.85 7.92 3.41
CA THR A 27 19.40 6.81 4.21
C THR A 27 18.30 5.81 4.51
N LYS A 28 18.64 4.68 5.09
CA LYS A 28 17.65 3.66 5.48
C LYS A 28 16.58 4.15 6.48
N ASP A 29 16.79 5.30 7.11
CA ASP A 29 15.76 5.95 7.94
C ASP A 29 14.68 6.65 7.09
N ASN A 30 14.94 6.90 5.81
CA ASN A 30 13.95 7.45 4.91
C ASN A 30 13.11 6.34 4.30
N VAL A 31 11.83 6.61 4.08
CA VAL A 31 10.85 5.60 3.69
C VAL A 31 10.20 5.96 2.36
N VAL A 32 10.10 4.97 1.47
CA VAL A 32 9.25 5.05 0.27
C VAL A 32 8.14 4.03 0.41
N ILE A 33 6.88 4.49 0.34
CA ILE A 33 5.68 3.65 0.48
C ILE A 33 5.07 3.42 -0.91
N ILE A 34 4.90 2.15 -1.30
CA ILE A 34 4.20 1.75 -2.52
C ILE A 34 2.73 1.49 -2.15
N ALA A 35 1.81 2.16 -2.83
CA ALA A 35 0.37 2.09 -2.56
C ALA A 35 -0.31 0.88 -3.25
N GLY A 36 0.25 -0.30 -3.07
CA GLY A 36 -0.26 -1.59 -3.54
C GLY A 36 0.31 -2.08 -4.86
N ASP A 37 -0.08 -3.29 -5.23
CA ASP A 37 0.39 -3.99 -6.42
C ASP A 37 1.92 -3.97 -6.53
N PHE A 38 2.56 -4.41 -5.44
CA PHE A 38 4.01 -4.41 -5.31
C PHE A 38 4.68 -5.33 -6.35
N GLY A 39 4.24 -6.58 -6.45
CA GLY A 39 4.71 -7.54 -7.43
C GLY A 39 6.16 -8.03 -7.25
N GLY A 40 6.83 -7.66 -6.15
CA GLY A 40 8.19 -8.11 -5.84
C GLY A 40 8.23 -9.45 -5.10
N VAL A 41 7.12 -9.89 -4.54
CA VAL A 41 6.91 -11.23 -3.97
C VAL A 41 5.83 -11.92 -4.80
N TRP A 42 6.23 -12.52 -5.92
CA TRP A 42 5.27 -13.13 -6.83
C TRP A 42 5.41 -14.65 -6.93
N PHE A 43 6.64 -15.14 -7.08
CA PHE A 43 6.90 -16.58 -7.19
C PHE A 43 7.01 -17.26 -5.83
N GLY A 44 7.39 -16.52 -4.79
CA GLY A 44 7.65 -17.07 -3.45
C GLY A 44 8.90 -17.93 -3.37
N ASP A 45 9.83 -17.80 -4.32
CA ASP A 45 11.08 -18.56 -4.39
C ASP A 45 12.25 -17.66 -4.86
N SER A 46 13.35 -18.31 -5.26
CA SER A 46 14.57 -17.60 -5.67
C SER A 46 14.42 -16.66 -6.88
N ARG A 47 13.35 -16.78 -7.66
CA ARG A 47 13.08 -15.89 -8.79
C ARG A 47 12.77 -14.46 -8.36
N ASP A 48 12.24 -14.29 -7.14
CA ASP A 48 11.98 -12.96 -6.59
C ASP A 48 13.26 -12.30 -6.03
N ASN A 49 14.33 -13.09 -5.77
CA ASN A 49 15.50 -12.60 -5.06
C ASN A 49 16.24 -11.47 -5.76
N GLU A 50 16.39 -11.53 -7.09
CA GLU A 50 17.12 -10.49 -7.83
C GLU A 50 16.50 -9.11 -7.62
N ALA A 51 15.17 -9.01 -7.76
CA ALA A 51 14.45 -7.77 -7.55
C ALA A 51 14.46 -7.32 -6.07
N LEU A 52 14.23 -8.25 -5.15
CA LEU A 52 14.22 -7.97 -3.71
C LEU A 52 15.61 -7.55 -3.17
N ASP A 53 16.69 -8.19 -3.63
CA ASP A 53 18.05 -7.85 -3.23
C ASP A 53 18.47 -6.50 -3.83
N TRP A 54 18.02 -6.18 -5.05
CA TRP A 54 18.21 -4.86 -5.61
C TRP A 54 17.46 -3.80 -4.80
N LEU A 55 16.19 -4.02 -4.44
CA LEU A 55 15.42 -3.11 -3.58
C LEU A 55 16.09 -2.92 -2.21
N GLU A 56 16.63 -4.00 -1.64
CA GLU A 56 17.39 -3.93 -0.39
C GLU A 56 18.66 -3.07 -0.53
N SER A 57 19.27 -3.02 -1.72
CA SER A 57 20.47 -2.22 -1.97
C SER A 57 20.21 -0.72 -2.07
N LEU A 58 18.96 -0.28 -2.25
CA LEU A 58 18.59 1.14 -2.34
C LEU A 58 18.91 1.88 -1.04
N PRO A 59 19.20 3.18 -1.08
CA PRO A 59 19.61 3.94 0.11
C PRO A 59 18.48 4.17 1.12
N PHE A 60 17.24 3.86 0.79
CA PHE A 60 16.05 4.05 1.64
C PHE A 60 15.37 2.73 1.99
N THR A 61 14.47 2.75 2.95
CA THR A 61 13.58 1.63 3.26
C THR A 61 12.39 1.63 2.30
N VAL A 62 12.18 0.52 1.61
CA VAL A 62 11.01 0.29 0.76
C VAL A 62 9.91 -0.33 1.59
N THR A 63 8.74 0.28 1.59
CA THR A 63 7.56 -0.31 2.22
C THR A 63 6.42 -0.40 1.21
N PHE A 64 5.48 -1.30 1.40
CA PHE A 64 4.30 -1.40 0.55
C PHE A 64 3.07 -1.83 1.33
N VAL A 65 1.90 -1.36 0.94
CA VAL A 65 0.63 -2.03 1.25
C VAL A 65 0.36 -3.06 0.15
N ASP A 66 -0.39 -4.09 0.42
CA ASP A 66 -0.79 -5.05 -0.62
C ASP A 66 -1.86 -4.46 -1.55
N GLY A 67 -1.86 -4.91 -2.80
CA GLY A 67 -2.92 -4.65 -3.77
C GLY A 67 -3.76 -5.89 -4.04
N ASN A 68 -4.40 -5.95 -5.21
CA ASN A 68 -5.08 -7.17 -5.68
C ASN A 68 -4.15 -8.07 -6.53
N HIS A 69 -3.03 -7.53 -6.99
CA HIS A 69 -2.00 -8.28 -7.74
C HIS A 69 -0.84 -8.68 -6.83
N GLU A 70 -1.13 -9.49 -5.80
CA GLU A 70 -0.12 -10.05 -4.90
C GLU A 70 -0.25 -11.56 -4.81
N ASN A 71 0.87 -12.25 -4.55
CA ASN A 71 0.86 -13.65 -4.16
C ASN A 71 0.70 -13.74 -2.64
N PHE A 72 -0.55 -13.81 -2.17
CA PHE A 72 -0.85 -13.85 -0.73
C PHE A 72 -0.34 -15.12 -0.06
N ASP A 73 -0.24 -16.26 -0.78
CA ASP A 73 0.34 -17.49 -0.22
C ASP A 73 1.83 -17.32 0.08
N ALA A 74 2.55 -16.55 -0.76
CA ALA A 74 3.94 -16.24 -0.51
C ALA A 74 4.11 -15.18 0.60
N LEU A 75 3.26 -14.15 0.64
CA LEU A 75 3.31 -13.11 1.66
C LEU A 75 3.08 -13.68 3.06
N VAL A 76 2.09 -14.56 3.25
CA VAL A 76 1.77 -15.14 4.55
C VAL A 76 2.90 -16.00 5.14
N ALA A 77 3.86 -16.44 4.33
CA ALA A 77 5.03 -17.19 4.79
C ALA A 77 6.06 -16.32 5.56
N TYR A 78 6.02 -15.00 5.40
CA TYR A 78 6.91 -14.10 6.14
C TYR A 78 6.39 -13.86 7.56
N PRO A 79 7.30 -13.83 8.57
CA PRO A 79 6.91 -13.63 9.95
C PRO A 79 6.36 -12.20 10.16
N THR A 80 5.36 -12.11 11.04
CA THR A 80 4.85 -10.81 11.49
C THR A 80 5.76 -10.25 12.59
N GLU A 81 6.11 -8.98 12.47
CA GLU A 81 6.92 -8.22 13.41
C GLU A 81 6.27 -6.87 13.71
N GLU A 82 6.72 -6.18 14.76
CA GLU A 82 6.36 -4.79 15.02
C GLU A 82 7.39 -3.83 14.44
N TRP A 83 6.90 -2.75 13.81
CA TRP A 83 7.71 -1.68 13.27
C TRP A 83 6.96 -0.35 13.37
N HIS A 84 7.55 0.64 14.03
CA HIS A 84 6.95 1.97 14.22
C HIS A 84 5.49 1.97 14.75
N GLY A 85 5.17 1.03 15.63
CA GLY A 85 3.85 0.93 16.27
C GLY A 85 2.81 0.11 15.52
N GLY A 86 3.11 -0.35 14.31
CA GLY A 86 2.26 -1.22 13.51
C GLY A 86 2.91 -2.58 13.18
N LYS A 87 2.11 -3.53 12.74
CA LYS A 87 2.56 -4.86 12.31
C LYS A 87 3.05 -4.81 10.88
N ILE A 88 4.15 -5.47 10.61
CA ILE A 88 4.72 -5.65 9.27
C ILE A 88 5.04 -7.12 9.01
N GLN A 89 5.22 -7.47 7.73
CA GLN A 89 5.98 -8.65 7.34
C GLN A 89 7.31 -8.20 6.75
N ARG A 90 8.41 -8.73 7.28
CA ARG A 90 9.76 -8.36 6.86
C ARG A 90 10.22 -9.26 5.72
N ILE A 91 10.19 -8.73 4.49
CA ILE A 91 10.60 -9.45 3.27
C ILE A 91 12.13 -9.44 3.14
N ARG A 92 12.75 -8.30 3.42
CA ARG A 92 14.20 -8.06 3.56
C ARG A 92 14.40 -7.12 4.74
N PRO A 93 15.62 -6.92 5.24
CA PRO A 93 15.87 -5.96 6.33
C PRO A 93 15.22 -4.60 6.12
N HIS A 94 15.17 -4.10 4.88
CA HIS A 94 14.60 -2.80 4.52
C HIS A 94 13.57 -2.88 3.37
N VAL A 95 12.95 -4.05 3.15
CA VAL A 95 11.77 -4.21 2.29
C VAL A 95 10.66 -4.80 3.14
N LEU A 96 9.61 -4.00 3.43
CA LEU A 96 8.62 -4.29 4.45
C LEU A 96 7.20 -4.24 3.87
N HIS A 97 6.41 -5.27 4.12
CA HIS A 97 4.97 -5.22 3.88
C HIS A 97 4.26 -4.59 5.08
N LEU A 98 3.61 -3.47 4.86
CA LEU A 98 2.77 -2.79 5.85
C LEU A 98 1.42 -3.50 5.94
N MET A 99 1.16 -4.18 7.05
CA MET A 99 -0.05 -4.98 7.19
C MET A 99 -1.31 -4.12 7.25
N ARG A 100 -2.43 -4.72 6.92
CA ARG A 100 -3.73 -4.05 6.83
C ARG A 100 -4.22 -3.53 8.19
N GLY A 101 -4.82 -2.35 8.15
CA GLY A 101 -5.46 -1.75 9.32
C GLY A 101 -4.51 -1.25 10.40
N GLN A 102 -3.23 -1.12 10.10
CA GLN A 102 -2.21 -0.66 11.04
C GLN A 102 -2.03 0.86 11.00
N ILE A 103 -1.46 1.41 12.09
CA ILE A 103 -1.03 2.80 12.17
C ILE A 103 0.45 2.82 12.51
N TYR A 104 1.23 3.51 11.67
CA TYR A 104 2.67 3.67 11.84
C TYR A 104 3.00 5.12 12.23
N GLU A 105 3.89 5.30 13.21
CA GLU A 105 4.43 6.61 13.58
C GLU A 105 5.76 6.85 12.86
N LEU A 106 5.74 7.62 11.78
CA LEU A 106 6.90 7.93 10.96
C LEU A 106 7.17 9.44 11.02
N GLU A 107 8.38 9.85 11.40
CA GLU A 107 8.78 11.27 11.53
C GLU A 107 7.81 12.10 12.41
N GLY A 108 7.15 11.46 13.39
CA GLY A 108 6.17 12.10 14.27
C GLY A 108 4.77 12.27 13.69
N TYR A 109 4.50 11.67 12.52
CA TYR A 109 3.20 11.66 11.86
C TYR A 109 2.60 10.25 11.83
N ARG A 110 1.27 10.16 11.90
CA ARG A 110 0.53 8.89 11.88
C ARG A 110 0.08 8.55 10.47
N PHE A 111 0.50 7.37 10.02
CA PHE A 111 0.12 6.79 8.72
C PHE A 111 -0.79 5.59 8.96
N PHE A 112 -2.07 5.70 8.61
CA PHE A 112 -2.96 4.56 8.58
C PHE A 112 -2.83 3.86 7.21
N THR A 113 -2.74 2.53 7.23
CA THR A 113 -2.60 1.72 6.01
C THR A 113 -3.69 0.66 5.92
N LEU A 114 -4.23 0.45 4.71
CA LEU A 114 -5.13 -0.66 4.42
C LEU A 114 -5.01 -1.04 2.95
N GLY A 115 -4.43 -2.20 2.69
CA GLY A 115 -4.28 -2.76 1.35
C GLY A 115 -5.53 -3.42 0.81
N GLY A 116 -5.39 -3.99 -0.40
CA GLY A 116 -6.41 -4.75 -1.10
C GLY A 116 -7.24 -3.95 -2.10
N ALA A 117 -7.79 -4.68 -3.06
CA ALA A 117 -8.83 -4.24 -3.99
C ALA A 117 -9.52 -5.46 -4.61
N MET A 118 -10.73 -5.29 -5.10
CA MET A 118 -11.45 -6.35 -5.79
C MET A 118 -11.05 -6.45 -7.26
N SER A 119 -10.58 -7.62 -7.70
CA SER A 119 -10.35 -7.92 -9.12
C SER A 119 -11.68 -8.15 -9.86
N HIS A 120 -11.84 -7.50 -11.02
CA HIS A 120 -13.06 -7.62 -11.84
C HIS A 120 -12.97 -8.75 -12.89
N ASP A 121 -11.79 -9.30 -13.13
CA ASP A 121 -11.48 -10.30 -14.18
C ASP A 121 -11.26 -11.72 -13.62
N THR A 122 -11.77 -12.02 -12.43
CA THR A 122 -11.58 -13.30 -11.72
C THR A 122 -12.02 -14.51 -12.53
N ASN A 123 -12.98 -14.36 -13.46
CA ASN A 123 -13.44 -15.43 -14.37
C ASN A 123 -12.34 -15.96 -15.30
N HIS A 124 -11.26 -15.21 -15.50
CA HIS A 124 -10.12 -15.57 -16.35
C HIS A 124 -8.86 -15.90 -15.53
N ARG A 125 -8.97 -15.92 -14.21
CA ARG A 125 -7.86 -16.17 -13.29
C ARG A 125 -8.02 -17.50 -12.57
N ILE A 126 -6.90 -18.04 -12.10
CA ILE A 126 -6.86 -19.31 -11.37
C ILE A 126 -6.52 -19.01 -9.90
N ASN A 127 -7.38 -19.48 -9.00
CA ASN A 127 -7.18 -19.32 -7.56
C ASN A 127 -5.84 -19.95 -7.12
N HIS A 128 -5.10 -19.27 -6.24
CA HIS A 128 -3.75 -19.60 -5.78
C HIS A 128 -2.66 -19.66 -6.86
N ILE A 129 -2.90 -19.07 -8.05
CA ILE A 129 -1.89 -18.94 -9.12
C ILE A 129 -1.82 -17.52 -9.65
N SER A 130 -2.97 -16.93 -9.99
CA SER A 130 -3.05 -15.58 -10.55
C SER A 130 -4.15 -14.74 -9.89
N TRP A 131 -4.82 -15.29 -8.89
CA TRP A 131 -5.84 -14.63 -8.07
C TRP A 131 -5.95 -15.30 -6.71
N TRP A 132 -6.19 -14.53 -5.67
CA TRP A 132 -6.38 -14.98 -4.30
C TRP A 132 -7.59 -14.28 -3.69
N ARG A 133 -8.40 -15.04 -2.96
CA ARG A 133 -9.52 -14.46 -2.22
C ARG A 133 -9.06 -13.42 -1.19
N GLN A 134 -7.84 -13.54 -0.74
CA GLN A 134 -7.18 -12.64 0.21
C GLN A 134 -6.89 -11.24 -0.37
N GLU A 135 -7.16 -10.98 -1.67
CA GLU A 135 -7.13 -9.61 -2.20
C GLU A 135 -8.09 -8.67 -1.47
N LEU A 136 -9.14 -9.20 -0.82
CA LEU A 136 -10.02 -8.45 0.07
C LEU A 136 -9.68 -8.74 1.53
N PRO A 137 -9.74 -7.73 2.42
CA PRO A 137 -9.51 -7.92 3.84
C PRO A 137 -10.48 -8.89 4.50
N SER A 138 -9.99 -9.64 5.49
CA SER A 138 -10.79 -10.50 6.35
C SER A 138 -11.61 -9.70 7.38
N ASP A 139 -12.56 -10.35 8.06
CA ASP A 139 -13.36 -9.74 9.12
C ASP A 139 -12.48 -9.28 10.30
N GLU A 140 -11.43 -10.03 10.58
CA GLU A 140 -10.44 -9.72 11.62
C GLU A 140 -9.64 -8.48 11.26
N GLU A 141 -9.19 -8.35 10.01
CA GLU A 141 -8.45 -7.17 9.52
C GLU A 141 -9.33 -5.92 9.53
N TYR A 142 -10.59 -6.00 9.11
CA TYR A 142 -11.54 -4.90 9.25
C TYR A 142 -11.77 -4.50 10.72
N SER A 143 -11.91 -5.49 11.61
CA SER A 143 -12.09 -5.23 13.04
C SER A 143 -10.86 -4.58 13.66
N GLU A 144 -9.65 -5.07 13.34
CA GLU A 144 -8.39 -4.51 13.82
C GLU A 144 -8.20 -3.06 13.33
N ALA A 145 -8.52 -2.79 12.06
CA ALA A 145 -8.47 -1.45 11.48
C ALA A 145 -9.34 -0.45 12.27
N LEU A 146 -10.58 -0.84 12.60
CA LEU A 146 -11.48 -0.01 13.39
C LEU A 146 -10.93 0.23 14.81
N GLN A 147 -10.45 -0.81 15.48
CA GLN A 147 -9.87 -0.69 16.82
C GLN A 147 -8.65 0.23 16.84
N ASN A 148 -7.77 0.14 15.85
CA ASN A 148 -6.61 1.00 15.75
C ASN A 148 -7.00 2.46 15.51
N LEU A 149 -7.97 2.73 14.64
CA LEU A 149 -8.50 4.08 14.45
C LEU A 149 -9.19 4.62 15.69
N GLU A 150 -9.93 3.80 16.44
CA GLU A 150 -10.55 4.20 17.71
C GLU A 150 -9.51 4.55 18.76
N ARG A 151 -8.41 3.81 18.88
CA ARG A 151 -7.32 4.09 19.82
C ARG A 151 -6.67 5.46 19.60
N CYS A 152 -6.63 5.95 18.36
CA CYS A 152 -6.13 7.28 18.04
C CYS A 152 -7.24 8.34 17.89
N ASN A 153 -8.46 8.06 18.38
CA ASN A 153 -9.64 8.93 18.27
C ASN A 153 -9.95 9.35 16.84
N TRP A 154 -9.74 8.45 15.86
CA TRP A 154 -9.96 8.69 14.44
C TRP A 154 -9.16 9.89 13.88
N GLN A 155 -7.95 10.08 14.39
CA GLN A 155 -7.05 11.16 13.97
C GLN A 155 -5.74 10.57 13.48
N VAL A 156 -5.46 10.72 12.19
CA VAL A 156 -4.21 10.34 11.53
C VAL A 156 -3.78 11.45 10.58
N ASP A 157 -2.51 11.51 10.21
CA ASP A 157 -2.06 12.53 9.27
C ASP A 157 -2.22 12.07 7.83
N TYR A 158 -1.90 10.81 7.55
CA TYR A 158 -1.92 10.22 6.20
C TYR A 158 -2.68 8.90 6.21
N ILE A 159 -3.42 8.67 5.13
CA ILE A 159 -4.04 7.38 4.84
C ILE A 159 -3.43 6.86 3.54
N ILE A 160 -2.92 5.63 3.56
CA ILE A 160 -2.36 4.94 2.40
C ILE A 160 -3.17 3.67 2.16
N THR A 161 -3.82 3.60 1.01
CA THR A 161 -4.60 2.40 0.62
C THR A 161 -4.25 2.02 -0.82
N HIS A 162 -4.65 0.82 -1.26
CA HIS A 162 -4.52 0.49 -2.66
C HIS A 162 -5.70 1.05 -3.46
N CYS A 163 -6.94 0.73 -3.10
CA CYS A 163 -8.11 1.32 -3.73
C CYS A 163 -8.69 2.51 -2.95
N ALA A 164 -9.71 3.16 -3.51
CA ALA A 164 -10.32 4.38 -3.01
C ALA A 164 -11.70 4.14 -2.35
N PRO A 165 -12.20 5.09 -1.53
CA PRO A 165 -13.57 5.08 -1.01
C PRO A 165 -14.63 5.08 -2.12
N THR A 166 -15.80 4.46 -1.85
CA THR A 166 -16.93 4.33 -2.80
C THR A 166 -17.31 5.62 -3.52
N SER A 167 -17.34 6.76 -2.83
CA SER A 167 -17.72 8.05 -3.45
C SER A 167 -16.68 8.53 -4.46
N ILE A 168 -15.41 8.14 -4.31
CA ILE A 168 -14.36 8.48 -5.25
C ILE A 168 -14.44 7.54 -6.47
N ILE A 169 -14.53 6.21 -6.27
CA ILE A 169 -14.60 5.27 -7.40
C ILE A 169 -15.79 5.53 -8.30
N ARG A 170 -16.95 5.85 -7.74
CA ARG A 170 -18.16 6.15 -8.52
C ARG A 170 -17.99 7.36 -9.45
N ARG A 171 -17.11 8.26 -9.14
CA ARG A 171 -16.83 9.43 -9.94
C ARG A 171 -15.69 9.22 -10.93
N GLU A 172 -14.68 8.44 -10.55
CA GLU A 172 -13.37 8.42 -11.19
C GLU A 172 -13.09 7.11 -11.96
N SER A 173 -13.76 6.00 -11.64
CA SER A 173 -13.51 4.69 -12.25
C SER A 173 -14.60 4.29 -13.24
N ARG A 174 -14.21 3.54 -14.29
CA ARG A 174 -15.15 2.85 -15.20
C ARG A 174 -15.81 1.65 -14.52
N HIS A 175 -15.10 1.02 -13.59
CA HIS A 175 -15.60 -0.03 -12.71
C HIS A 175 -16.01 0.63 -11.39
N ASN A 176 -17.21 1.20 -11.37
CA ASN A 176 -17.70 2.07 -10.30
C ASN A 176 -18.64 1.35 -9.33
N GLU A 177 -18.72 0.04 -9.39
CA GLU A 177 -19.50 -0.76 -8.46
C GLU A 177 -18.81 -0.76 -7.09
N ALA A 178 -19.60 -0.44 -6.07
CA ALA A 178 -19.12 -0.51 -4.70
C ALA A 178 -19.02 -1.96 -4.25
N ASP A 179 -17.98 -2.26 -3.51
CA ASP A 179 -17.77 -3.52 -2.82
C ASP A 179 -17.61 -3.30 -1.31
N ARG A 180 -17.42 -4.38 -0.58
CA ARG A 180 -17.29 -4.33 0.87
C ARG A 180 -16.10 -3.47 1.34
N LEU A 181 -14.97 -3.54 0.63
CA LEU A 181 -13.77 -2.78 0.97
C LEU A 181 -13.96 -1.30 0.70
N THR A 182 -14.46 -0.94 -0.49
CA THR A 182 -14.67 0.46 -0.85
C THR A 182 -15.73 1.14 0.03
N ASP A 183 -16.77 0.42 0.45
CA ASP A 183 -17.76 0.89 1.43
C ASP A 183 -17.16 1.02 2.84
N PHE A 184 -16.23 0.14 3.22
CA PHE A 184 -15.48 0.26 4.46
C PHE A 184 -14.56 1.49 4.44
N LEU A 185 -13.85 1.72 3.34
CA LEU A 185 -13.02 2.91 3.15
C LEU A 185 -13.88 4.19 3.17
N GLN A 186 -15.12 4.13 2.67
CA GLN A 186 -16.04 5.25 2.77
C GLN A 186 -16.37 5.60 4.23
N LYS A 187 -16.59 4.61 5.09
CA LYS A 187 -16.81 4.85 6.53
C LYS A 187 -15.58 5.48 7.19
N ILE A 188 -14.38 5.03 6.83
CA ILE A 188 -13.13 5.63 7.32
C ILE A 188 -13.04 7.09 6.88
N ARG A 189 -13.30 7.38 5.60
CA ARG A 189 -13.30 8.74 5.05
C ARG A 189 -14.24 9.68 5.79
N ASP A 190 -15.44 9.20 6.11
CA ASP A 190 -16.49 10.03 6.70
C ASP A 190 -16.26 10.30 8.21
N LYS A 191 -15.45 9.45 8.88
CA LYS A 191 -15.25 9.52 10.33
C LYS A 191 -13.87 10.02 10.75
N THR A 192 -12.86 9.82 9.92
CA THR A 192 -11.46 10.08 10.28
C THR A 192 -11.07 11.52 9.91
N ASP A 193 -10.37 12.19 10.81
CA ASP A 193 -9.67 13.44 10.50
C ASP A 193 -8.26 13.10 9.98
N TYR A 194 -7.94 13.58 8.77
CA TYR A 194 -6.67 13.33 8.09
C TYR A 194 -6.30 14.52 7.19
N ARG A 195 -5.01 14.63 6.87
CA ARG A 195 -4.48 15.66 5.94
C ARG A 195 -4.60 15.21 4.50
N TYR A 196 -4.03 14.02 4.17
CA TYR A 196 -4.01 13.47 2.82
C TYR A 196 -4.32 11.97 2.83
N TRP A 197 -4.97 11.53 1.77
CA TRP A 197 -5.21 10.14 1.43
C TRP A 197 -4.61 9.83 0.07
N LEU A 198 -3.61 8.94 0.04
CA LEU A 198 -2.92 8.54 -1.18
C LEU A 198 -3.27 7.08 -1.51
N PHE A 199 -3.52 6.81 -2.77
CA PHE A 199 -3.94 5.49 -3.22
C PHE A 199 -3.50 5.21 -4.66
N GLY A 200 -3.45 3.90 -5.07
CA GLY A 200 -3.07 3.41 -6.40
C GLY A 200 -4.24 2.86 -7.20
N HIS A 201 -4.06 1.66 -7.76
CA HIS A 201 -5.06 0.81 -8.41
C HIS A 201 -5.59 1.30 -9.77
N TYR A 202 -5.80 2.60 -9.96
CA TYR A 202 -6.46 3.15 -11.16
C TYR A 202 -5.48 3.62 -12.24
N HIS A 203 -4.18 3.38 -12.06
CA HIS A 203 -3.09 3.65 -13.01
C HIS A 203 -3.14 5.08 -13.58
N ASP A 204 -3.25 6.07 -12.72
CA ASP A 204 -3.22 7.49 -13.10
C ASP A 204 -2.50 8.32 -12.02
N ASN A 205 -2.03 9.49 -12.37
CA ASN A 205 -1.35 10.42 -11.46
C ASN A 205 -2.11 11.74 -11.42
N ARG A 206 -2.90 11.96 -10.39
CA ARG A 206 -3.64 13.23 -10.23
C ARG A 206 -4.17 13.46 -8.82
N MET A 207 -4.35 14.69 -8.49
CA MET A 207 -5.18 15.08 -7.36
C MET A 207 -6.66 14.93 -7.73
N ILE A 208 -7.39 14.11 -6.97
CA ILE A 208 -8.84 13.94 -7.14
C ILE A 208 -9.58 15.14 -6.54
N ASP A 209 -9.13 15.60 -5.38
CA ASP A 209 -9.58 16.80 -4.67
C ASP A 209 -8.48 17.29 -3.72
N ALA A 210 -8.79 18.24 -2.83
CA ALA A 210 -7.82 18.87 -1.94
C ALA A 210 -7.10 17.89 -0.98
N LYS A 211 -7.62 16.68 -0.75
CA LYS A 211 -7.05 15.70 0.20
C LYS A 211 -6.72 14.35 -0.44
N HIS A 212 -7.29 14.01 -1.60
CA HIS A 212 -7.17 12.68 -2.21
C HIS A 212 -6.25 12.71 -3.42
N ILE A 213 -5.22 11.88 -3.39
CA ILE A 213 -4.16 11.83 -4.40
C ILE A 213 -4.11 10.40 -4.97
N LEU A 214 -4.39 10.28 -6.25
CA LEU A 214 -4.22 9.05 -7.02
C LEU A 214 -2.80 9.03 -7.56
N LEU A 215 -2.10 7.92 -7.35
CA LEU A 215 -0.73 7.71 -7.76
C LEU A 215 -0.58 6.46 -8.61
N TRP A 216 0.24 6.56 -9.61
CA TRP A 216 0.75 5.43 -10.37
C TRP A 216 2.28 5.47 -10.39
N GLU A 217 2.90 6.14 -11.37
CA GLU A 217 4.36 6.13 -11.56
C GLU A 217 5.08 7.25 -10.81
N GLN A 218 4.37 8.32 -10.44
CA GLN A 218 4.96 9.43 -9.70
C GLN A 218 5.41 9.02 -8.31
N ILE A 219 6.55 9.56 -7.88
CA ILE A 219 7.03 9.50 -6.50
C ILE A 219 6.80 10.88 -5.89
N VAL A 220 5.96 10.95 -4.86
CA VAL A 220 5.57 12.22 -4.22
C VAL A 220 6.15 12.27 -2.81
N GLN A 221 6.87 13.34 -2.51
CA GLN A 221 7.32 13.61 -1.14
C GLN A 221 6.14 14.10 -0.30
N VAL A 222 5.90 13.47 0.84
CA VAL A 222 4.85 13.84 1.80
C VAL A 222 5.42 14.46 3.08
N LEU A 223 6.69 14.15 3.39
CA LEU A 223 7.45 14.74 4.51
C LEU A 223 8.93 14.92 4.14
#